data_908117974061c537846b91bb489bcd0a
#
_entry.id   908117974061c537846b91bb489bcd0a
#
_cell.length_a   1.000
_cell.length_b   1.000
_cell.length_c   1.000
_cell.angle_alpha   90.00
_cell.angle_beta   90.00
_cell.angle_gamma   90.00
#
_symmetry.space_group_name_H-M   'P 1'
#
loop_
_entity.id
_entity.type
_entity.pdbx_description
1 polymer ?
#
loop_
_entity_poly.entity_id
_entity_poly.type
_entity_poly.pdbx_seq_one_letter_code
_entity_poly.pdbx_strand_id
1 'polypeptide(L)'
;NVSVDKEACPLNLAPTSSTTATLAMGDAIAVALMEKRNFKPQDFAQFHPGGELGKRLLTTAHDVMITEMMPLMTPDMHLGDAIILVSKGKLGLGVAMTDENTIAGLITDGDIRRAMEKWREKFFDKTVADIMTERPKTVTPETKISEIQRIMSRYKIHSVLVVDKERHLLGVVDHYSCMI
;
A
#
# COMPACT_ATOMS: atom_id res chain seq x y z
N ASN A 1 29.38 -33.03 -11.84
CA ASN A 1 30.40 -32.71 -12.84
C ASN A 1 29.84 -31.65 -13.80
N VAL A 2 30.57 -30.58 -14.00
CA VAL A 2 30.23 -29.46 -14.91
C VAL A 2 31.31 -29.30 -15.99
N SER A 3 32.13 -30.33 -16.20
CA SER A 3 33.14 -30.30 -17.27
C SER A 3 32.44 -30.20 -18.63
N VAL A 4 33.06 -29.48 -19.55
CA VAL A 4 32.66 -29.38 -20.97
C VAL A 4 33.73 -30.01 -21.84
N ASP A 5 33.29 -30.60 -22.96
CA ASP A 5 34.23 -31.25 -23.89
C ASP A 5 35.04 -30.23 -24.69
N LYS A 6 34.48 -29.07 -24.93
CA LYS A 6 35.08 -28.03 -25.76
C LYS A 6 34.61 -26.63 -25.35
N GLU A 7 35.53 -25.66 -25.38
CA GLU A 7 35.18 -24.25 -25.26
C GLU A 7 34.57 -23.71 -26.57
N ALA A 8 33.61 -22.77 -26.45
CA ALA A 8 33.02 -22.10 -27.62
C ALA A 8 34.00 -21.09 -28.28
N CYS A 9 35.05 -20.71 -27.55
CA CYS A 9 36.11 -19.86 -28.09
C CYS A 9 36.76 -20.53 -29.31
N PRO A 10 36.92 -19.83 -30.45
CA PRO A 10 37.53 -20.38 -31.67
C PRO A 10 38.93 -21.00 -31.46
N LEU A 11 39.66 -20.44 -30.50
CA LEU A 11 41.00 -20.92 -30.17
C LEU A 11 40.98 -21.99 -29.07
N ASN A 12 39.83 -22.33 -28.53
CA ASN A 12 39.62 -23.22 -27.39
C ASN A 12 40.48 -22.89 -26.14
N LEU A 13 40.81 -21.62 -25.96
CA LEU A 13 41.68 -21.11 -24.88
C LEU A 13 40.87 -20.32 -23.81
N ALA A 14 39.94 -19.46 -24.26
CA ALA A 14 39.18 -18.64 -23.34
C ALA A 14 38.00 -19.43 -22.73
N PRO A 15 37.81 -19.39 -21.39
CA PRO A 15 36.65 -20.00 -20.74
C PRO A 15 35.34 -19.39 -21.26
N THR A 16 34.47 -20.18 -21.82
CA THR A 16 33.16 -19.78 -22.40
C THR A 16 32.11 -20.79 -22.07
N SER A 17 32.14 -21.99 -22.67
CA SER A 17 31.21 -23.07 -22.36
C SER A 17 31.33 -23.54 -20.90
N SER A 18 32.56 -23.64 -20.40
CA SER A 18 32.85 -24.02 -19.01
C SER A 18 32.31 -22.99 -18.00
N THR A 19 32.47 -21.71 -18.25
CA THR A 19 31.94 -20.66 -17.36
C THR A 19 30.41 -20.65 -17.38
N THR A 20 29.78 -20.81 -18.54
CA THR A 20 28.33 -20.89 -18.67
C THR A 20 27.77 -22.10 -17.93
N ALA A 21 28.38 -23.29 -18.09
CA ALA A 21 27.96 -24.50 -17.39
C ALA A 21 28.12 -24.36 -15.86
N THR A 22 29.21 -23.73 -15.41
CA THR A 22 29.43 -23.46 -13.97
C THR A 22 28.41 -22.51 -13.39
N LEU A 23 28.09 -21.42 -14.07
CA LEU A 23 27.06 -20.48 -13.64
C LEU A 23 25.68 -21.16 -13.56
N ALA A 24 25.29 -21.88 -14.61
CA ALA A 24 23.99 -22.58 -14.63
C ALA A 24 23.89 -23.62 -13.51
N MET A 25 24.97 -24.34 -13.20
CA MET A 25 24.98 -25.27 -12.07
C MET A 25 24.93 -24.54 -10.73
N GLY A 26 25.63 -23.41 -10.60
CA GLY A 26 25.58 -22.59 -9.40
C GLY A 26 24.16 -22.09 -9.11
N ASP A 27 23.47 -21.59 -10.12
CA ASP A 27 22.07 -21.15 -10.02
C ASP A 27 21.15 -22.31 -9.67
N ALA A 28 21.31 -23.47 -10.31
CA ALA A 28 20.51 -24.66 -9.99
C ALA A 28 20.67 -25.11 -8.53
N ILE A 29 21.91 -25.08 -8.01
CA ILE A 29 22.20 -25.40 -6.60
C ILE A 29 21.58 -24.36 -5.67
N ALA A 30 21.70 -23.08 -6.01
CA ALA A 30 21.12 -22.00 -5.23
C ALA A 30 19.59 -22.15 -5.12
N VAL A 31 18.90 -22.38 -6.23
CA VAL A 31 17.44 -22.62 -6.25
C VAL A 31 17.06 -23.85 -5.43
N ALA A 32 17.76 -24.97 -5.60
CA ALA A 32 17.51 -26.19 -4.82
C ALA A 32 17.70 -25.99 -3.31
N LEU A 33 18.71 -25.18 -2.92
CA LEU A 33 18.92 -24.82 -1.51
C LEU A 33 17.85 -23.87 -0.98
N MET A 34 17.36 -22.94 -1.79
CA MET A 34 16.25 -22.06 -1.42
C MET A 34 14.97 -22.88 -1.14
N GLU A 35 14.63 -23.83 -2.02
CA GLU A 35 13.50 -24.74 -1.82
C GLU A 35 13.68 -25.60 -0.54
N LYS A 36 14.84 -26.23 -0.39
CA LYS A 36 15.13 -27.08 0.76
C LYS A 36 15.07 -26.34 2.10
N ARG A 37 15.44 -25.07 2.12
CA ARG A 37 15.42 -24.20 3.31
C ARG A 37 14.10 -23.46 3.49
N ASN A 38 13.11 -23.66 2.61
CA ASN A 38 11.87 -22.90 2.58
C ASN A 38 12.12 -21.37 2.62
N PHE A 39 13.13 -20.93 1.84
CA PHE A 39 13.57 -19.55 1.79
C PHE A 39 12.49 -18.68 1.15
N LYS A 40 12.04 -17.66 1.88
CA LYS A 40 10.92 -16.80 1.50
C LYS A 40 11.40 -15.43 1.01
N PRO A 41 10.55 -14.67 0.29
CA PRO A 41 10.86 -13.31 -0.13
C PRO A 41 11.27 -12.39 1.05
N GLN A 42 10.70 -12.62 2.24
CA GLN A 42 11.04 -11.88 3.45
C GLN A 42 12.48 -12.13 3.91
N ASP A 43 12.96 -13.36 3.76
CA ASP A 43 14.35 -13.72 4.09
C ASP A 43 15.31 -13.02 3.14
N PHE A 44 14.96 -12.96 1.82
CA PHE A 44 15.72 -12.21 0.83
C PHE A 44 15.80 -10.72 1.19
N ALA A 45 14.69 -10.13 1.62
CA ALA A 45 14.61 -8.72 1.98
C ALA A 45 15.51 -8.37 3.18
N GLN A 46 15.69 -9.29 4.15
CA GLN A 46 16.60 -9.09 5.28
C GLN A 46 18.07 -8.97 4.83
N PHE A 47 18.47 -9.69 3.79
CA PHE A 47 19.83 -9.60 3.24
C PHE A 47 20.01 -8.44 2.27
N HIS A 48 18.93 -7.90 1.69
CA HIS A 48 18.95 -6.83 0.71
C HIS A 48 17.96 -5.69 1.06
N PRO A 49 18.05 -5.10 2.27
CA PRO A 49 17.05 -4.13 2.75
C PRO A 49 17.04 -2.82 1.96
N GLY A 50 18.19 -2.43 1.39
CA GLY A 50 18.33 -1.18 0.64
C GLY A 50 17.84 -1.21 -0.81
N GLY A 51 17.54 -2.39 -1.36
CA GLY A 51 17.00 -2.54 -2.71
C GLY A 51 15.49 -2.26 -2.77
N GLU A 52 14.99 -1.90 -3.95
CA GLU A 52 13.55 -1.66 -4.19
C GLU A 52 12.68 -2.83 -3.71
N LEU A 53 13.08 -4.07 -4.01
CA LEU A 53 12.38 -5.26 -3.56
C LEU A 53 12.40 -5.40 -2.04
N GLY A 54 13.54 -5.11 -1.39
CA GLY A 54 13.67 -5.15 0.07
C GLY A 54 12.76 -4.14 0.75
N LYS A 55 12.78 -2.90 0.30
CA LYS A 55 11.89 -1.84 0.78
C LYS A 55 10.43 -2.25 0.66
N ARG A 56 9.99 -2.69 -0.52
CA ARG A 56 8.61 -3.11 -0.79
C ARG A 56 8.14 -4.26 0.11
N LEU A 57 9.03 -5.17 0.52
CA LEU A 57 8.71 -6.32 1.36
C LEU A 57 8.76 -6.00 2.85
N LEU A 58 9.56 -5.03 3.28
CA LEU A 58 9.77 -4.71 4.69
C LEU A 58 8.90 -3.56 5.18
N THR A 59 8.65 -2.53 4.35
CA THR A 59 7.90 -1.34 4.73
C THR A 59 6.47 -1.66 5.15
N THR A 60 6.03 -1.03 6.23
CA THR A 60 4.71 -1.19 6.83
C THR A 60 3.86 0.07 6.68
N ALA A 61 2.57 -0.02 7.03
CA ALA A 61 1.69 1.13 7.11
C ALA A 61 2.25 2.23 8.05
N HIS A 62 2.80 1.82 9.19
CA HIS A 62 3.41 2.73 10.17
C HIS A 62 4.51 3.61 9.57
N ASP A 63 5.32 3.04 8.67
CA ASP A 63 6.48 3.73 8.10
C ASP A 63 6.10 4.83 7.10
N VAL A 64 4.87 4.78 6.54
CA VAL A 64 4.44 5.64 5.43
C VAL A 64 3.10 6.34 5.68
N MET A 65 2.42 6.05 6.79
CA MET A 65 1.13 6.66 7.07
C MET A 65 1.26 8.17 7.31
N ILE A 66 0.30 8.90 6.80
CA ILE A 66 0.14 10.33 7.03
C ILE A 66 -0.63 10.49 8.33
N THR A 67 -0.04 11.19 9.29
CA THR A 67 -0.60 11.42 10.63
C THR A 67 -0.97 12.88 10.87
N GLU A 68 -0.41 13.79 10.06
CA GLU A 68 -0.62 15.23 10.21
C GLU A 68 -1.72 15.73 9.26
N MET A 69 -2.38 16.81 9.64
CA MET A 69 -3.38 17.52 8.83
C MET A 69 -4.49 16.61 8.27
N MET A 70 -4.81 15.53 8.96
CA MET A 70 -5.92 14.66 8.57
C MET A 70 -7.24 15.45 8.63
N PRO A 71 -8.07 15.42 7.57
CA PRO A 71 -9.35 16.12 7.54
C PRO A 71 -10.39 15.34 8.34
N LEU A 72 -10.41 15.59 9.66
CA LEU A 72 -11.37 15.00 10.60
C LEU A 72 -12.63 15.84 10.65
N MET A 73 -13.77 15.18 10.71
CA MET A 73 -15.10 15.81 10.73
C MET A 73 -16.07 14.97 11.55
N THR A 74 -17.23 15.53 11.86
CA THR A 74 -18.32 14.79 12.49
C THR A 74 -19.36 14.35 11.47
N PRO A 75 -20.16 13.29 11.73
CA PRO A 75 -21.20 12.82 10.81
C PRO A 75 -22.28 13.88 10.52
N ASP A 76 -22.57 14.76 11.46
CA ASP A 76 -23.58 15.83 11.38
C ASP A 76 -23.07 17.10 10.68
N MET A 77 -21.77 17.19 10.39
CA MET A 77 -21.17 18.33 9.66
C MET A 77 -21.82 18.50 8.29
N HIS A 78 -22.16 19.73 7.92
CA HIS A 78 -22.69 20.03 6.60
C HIS A 78 -21.64 19.83 5.50
N LEU A 79 -22.09 19.35 4.32
CA LEU A 79 -21.18 19.04 3.21
C LEU A 79 -20.41 20.25 2.71
N GLY A 80 -20.96 21.45 2.85
CA GLY A 80 -20.26 22.70 2.53
C GLY A 80 -18.98 22.91 3.34
N ASP A 81 -19.04 22.64 4.64
CA ASP A 81 -17.88 22.71 5.54
C ASP A 81 -16.93 21.55 5.33
N ALA A 82 -17.47 20.35 5.11
CA ALA A 82 -16.69 19.16 4.84
C ALA A 82 -15.79 19.30 3.59
N ILE A 83 -16.27 19.93 2.50
CA ILE A 83 -15.48 20.23 1.31
C ILE A 83 -14.23 21.05 1.67
N ILE A 84 -14.39 22.05 2.53
CA ILE A 84 -13.28 22.94 2.93
C ILE A 84 -12.21 22.15 3.66
N LEU A 85 -12.61 21.22 4.56
CA LEU A 85 -11.68 20.37 5.29
C LEU A 85 -10.96 19.37 4.37
N VAL A 86 -11.69 18.69 3.48
CA VAL A 86 -11.12 17.76 2.50
C VAL A 86 -10.09 18.50 1.61
N SER A 87 -10.44 19.69 1.13
CA SER A 87 -9.56 20.51 0.30
C SER A 87 -8.29 20.95 1.05
N LYS A 88 -8.40 21.34 2.32
CA LYS A 88 -7.25 21.72 3.16
C LYS A 88 -6.33 20.54 3.46
N GLY A 89 -6.91 19.35 3.70
CA GLY A 89 -6.15 18.14 3.99
C GLY A 89 -5.36 17.58 2.81
N LYS A 90 -5.73 17.94 1.56
CA LYS A 90 -5.06 17.53 0.31
C LYS A 90 -4.96 15.99 0.11
N LEU A 91 -5.75 15.22 0.86
CA LEU A 91 -5.76 13.75 0.78
C LEU A 91 -6.88 13.22 -0.12
N GLY A 92 -7.75 14.09 -0.63
CA GLY A 92 -8.92 13.71 -1.42
C GLY A 92 -9.96 12.90 -0.65
N LEU A 93 -9.90 12.94 0.66
CA LEU A 93 -10.82 12.26 1.57
C LEU A 93 -11.05 13.05 2.87
N GLY A 94 -12.09 12.68 3.62
CA GLY A 94 -12.34 13.15 4.98
C GLY A 94 -12.79 11.98 5.86
N VAL A 95 -12.36 11.97 7.12
CA VAL A 95 -12.69 10.91 8.07
C VAL A 95 -13.72 11.43 9.05
N ALA A 96 -14.91 10.80 9.05
CA ALA A 96 -15.96 11.09 10.01
C ALA A 96 -15.68 10.31 11.31
N MET A 97 -15.56 11.06 12.41
CA MET A 97 -15.27 10.53 13.76
C MET A 97 -16.51 10.62 14.63
N THR A 98 -16.68 9.67 15.52
CA THR A 98 -17.69 9.74 16.61
C THR A 98 -17.15 10.56 17.78
N ASP A 99 -18.04 10.91 18.71
CA ASP A 99 -17.67 11.56 19.97
C ASP A 99 -16.74 10.69 20.85
N GLU A 100 -16.79 9.36 20.67
CA GLU A 100 -15.92 8.39 21.32
C GLU A 100 -14.55 8.23 20.63
N ASN A 101 -14.21 9.12 19.71
CA ASN A 101 -12.96 9.10 18.93
C ASN A 101 -12.76 7.83 18.10
N THR A 102 -13.84 7.21 17.65
CA THR A 102 -13.82 6.09 16.72
C THR A 102 -14.26 6.51 15.33
N ILE A 103 -13.93 5.70 14.32
CA ILE A 103 -14.28 6.00 12.93
C ILE A 103 -15.76 5.70 12.68
N ALA A 104 -16.56 6.73 12.41
CA ALA A 104 -17.95 6.62 11.96
C ALA A 104 -18.01 6.30 10.46
N GLY A 105 -17.14 6.92 9.66
CA GLY A 105 -17.13 6.74 8.21
C GLY A 105 -16.01 7.47 7.50
N LEU A 106 -16.07 7.40 6.18
CA LEU A 106 -15.15 8.07 5.27
C LEU A 106 -15.92 8.69 4.12
N ILE A 107 -15.57 9.91 3.72
CA ILE A 107 -16.00 10.53 2.47
C ILE A 107 -14.80 10.76 1.56
N THR A 108 -15.02 10.74 0.26
CA THR A 108 -14.00 11.03 -0.76
C THR A 108 -14.47 12.16 -1.68
N ASP A 109 -13.54 12.75 -2.46
CA ASP A 109 -13.88 13.69 -3.53
C ASP A 109 -14.91 13.10 -4.52
N GLY A 110 -14.85 11.78 -4.74
CA GLY A 110 -15.81 11.07 -5.58
C GLY A 110 -17.22 11.05 -4.98
N ASP A 111 -17.34 10.90 -3.65
CA ASP A 111 -18.62 10.92 -2.95
C ASP A 111 -19.22 12.31 -2.99
N ILE A 112 -18.41 13.33 -2.74
CA ILE A 112 -18.80 14.74 -2.83
C ILE A 112 -19.34 15.07 -4.22
N ARG A 113 -18.61 14.70 -5.29
CA ARG A 113 -19.05 14.96 -6.67
C ARG A 113 -20.37 14.29 -7.00
N ARG A 114 -20.54 13.01 -6.61
CA ARG A 114 -21.80 12.27 -6.80
C ARG A 114 -22.96 12.90 -6.02
N ALA A 115 -22.70 13.39 -4.81
CA ALA A 115 -23.67 14.10 -3.99
C ALA A 115 -24.12 15.42 -4.62
N MET A 116 -23.17 16.21 -5.16
CA MET A 116 -23.46 17.43 -5.89
C MET A 116 -24.34 17.17 -7.12
N GLU A 117 -24.03 16.14 -7.89
CA GLU A 117 -24.82 15.75 -9.06
C GLU A 117 -26.24 15.33 -8.66
N LYS A 118 -26.36 14.54 -7.59
CA LYS A 118 -27.63 13.98 -7.11
C LYS A 118 -28.57 15.04 -6.53
N TRP A 119 -28.03 15.92 -5.69
CA TRP A 119 -28.88 16.85 -4.90
C TRP A 119 -28.86 18.31 -5.39
N ARG A 120 -27.91 18.68 -6.25
CA ARG A 120 -27.79 20.00 -6.85
C ARG A 120 -27.90 21.12 -5.80
N GLU A 121 -28.92 21.98 -5.88
CA GLU A 121 -29.14 23.11 -4.94
C GLU A 121 -29.30 22.66 -3.48
N LYS A 122 -29.84 21.46 -3.23
CA LYS A 122 -29.99 20.89 -1.89
C LYS A 122 -28.74 20.26 -1.31
N PHE A 123 -27.61 20.30 -2.03
CA PHE A 123 -26.36 19.72 -1.58
C PHE A 123 -25.88 20.30 -0.24
N PHE A 124 -26.01 21.60 -0.05
CA PHE A 124 -25.57 22.29 1.16
C PHE A 124 -26.45 22.04 2.40
N ASP A 125 -27.66 21.50 2.20
CA ASP A 125 -28.54 21.07 3.29
C ASP A 125 -28.19 19.66 3.80
N LYS A 126 -27.25 18.98 3.14
CA LYS A 126 -26.85 17.60 3.43
C LYS A 126 -25.65 17.56 4.36
N THR A 127 -25.55 16.44 5.11
CA THR A 127 -24.48 16.19 6.07
C THR A 127 -23.52 15.09 5.56
N VAL A 128 -22.40 14.96 6.23
CA VAL A 128 -21.42 13.89 6.00
C VAL A 128 -22.05 12.52 6.11
N ALA A 129 -22.95 12.31 7.10
CA ALA A 129 -23.67 11.06 7.30
C ALA A 129 -24.51 10.63 6.09
N ASP A 130 -25.02 11.60 5.29
CA ASP A 130 -25.84 11.31 4.10
C ASP A 130 -25.03 10.64 2.97
N ILE A 131 -23.68 10.75 2.97
CA ILE A 131 -22.82 10.28 1.88
C ILE A 131 -21.63 9.41 2.30
N MET A 132 -21.33 9.36 3.59
CA MET A 132 -20.16 8.63 4.07
C MET A 132 -20.26 7.13 3.83
N THR A 133 -19.13 6.51 3.61
CA THR A 133 -18.97 5.08 3.68
C THR A 133 -18.77 4.66 5.14
N GLU A 134 -19.77 4.04 5.77
CA GLU A 134 -19.78 3.71 7.20
C GLU A 134 -18.74 2.66 7.60
N ARG A 135 -18.29 1.82 6.69
CA ARG A 135 -17.27 0.77 6.94
C ARG A 135 -16.10 0.90 5.98
N PRO A 136 -15.26 1.94 6.16
CA PRO A 136 -14.09 2.10 5.32
C PRO A 136 -13.11 0.94 5.54
N LYS A 137 -12.26 0.69 4.54
CA LYS A 137 -11.21 -0.31 4.68
C LYS A 137 -10.13 0.22 5.62
N THR A 138 -9.83 -0.59 6.62
CA THR A 138 -8.81 -0.29 7.64
C THR A 138 -7.71 -1.35 7.62
N VAL A 139 -6.52 -0.96 8.05
CA VAL A 139 -5.35 -1.83 8.24
C VAL A 139 -4.70 -1.49 9.58
N THR A 140 -3.83 -2.38 10.07
CA THR A 140 -3.02 -2.09 11.26
C THR A 140 -1.67 -1.47 10.87
N PRO A 141 -0.95 -0.84 11.82
CA PRO A 141 0.38 -0.26 11.57
C PRO A 141 1.39 -1.26 10.98
N GLU A 142 1.28 -2.53 11.35
CA GLU A 142 2.19 -3.60 10.92
C GLU A 142 1.89 -4.15 9.53
N THR A 143 0.75 -3.74 8.93
CA THR A 143 0.34 -4.22 7.60
C THR A 143 1.36 -3.78 6.55
N LYS A 144 1.84 -4.73 5.75
CA LYS A 144 2.84 -4.46 4.70
C LYS A 144 2.26 -3.66 3.54
N ILE A 145 3.07 -2.78 2.96
CA ILE A 145 2.66 -1.95 1.81
C ILE A 145 2.16 -2.81 0.64
N SER A 146 2.80 -3.94 0.38
CA SER A 146 2.37 -4.87 -0.67
C SER A 146 0.95 -5.42 -0.45
N GLU A 147 0.54 -5.60 0.80
CA GLU A 147 -0.82 -5.99 1.15
C GLU A 147 -1.80 -4.83 1.00
N ILE A 148 -1.40 -3.63 1.43
CA ILE A 148 -2.20 -2.41 1.27
C ILE A 148 -2.47 -2.15 -0.22
N GLN A 149 -1.46 -2.23 -1.08
CA GLN A 149 -1.62 -2.10 -2.53
C GLN A 149 -2.60 -3.13 -3.09
N ARG A 150 -2.56 -4.39 -2.61
CA ARG A 150 -3.51 -5.43 -2.99
C ARG A 150 -4.94 -5.11 -2.56
N ILE A 151 -5.12 -4.58 -1.33
CA ILE A 151 -6.41 -4.11 -0.83
C ILE A 151 -6.94 -2.98 -1.71
N MET A 152 -6.13 -1.95 -1.96
CA MET A 152 -6.51 -0.80 -2.80
C MET A 152 -6.92 -1.25 -4.21
N SER A 153 -6.14 -2.11 -4.84
CA SER A 153 -6.42 -2.65 -6.18
C SER A 153 -7.71 -3.48 -6.19
N ARG A 154 -7.89 -4.38 -5.21
CA ARG A 154 -9.07 -5.26 -5.10
C ARG A 154 -10.36 -4.47 -4.94
N TYR A 155 -10.35 -3.44 -4.10
CA TYR A 155 -11.54 -2.63 -3.78
C TYR A 155 -11.67 -1.37 -4.64
N LYS A 156 -10.69 -1.12 -5.54
CA LYS A 156 -10.63 0.08 -6.40
C LYS A 156 -10.69 1.37 -5.58
N ILE A 157 -9.96 1.41 -4.47
CA ILE A 157 -9.83 2.55 -3.58
C ILE A 157 -8.41 3.10 -3.61
N HIS A 158 -8.24 4.39 -3.32
CA HIS A 158 -6.95 5.09 -3.38
C HIS A 158 -6.31 5.32 -2.02
N SER A 159 -7.02 4.97 -0.94
CA SER A 159 -6.54 5.14 0.42
C SER A 159 -7.14 4.10 1.36
N VAL A 160 -6.44 3.83 2.46
CA VAL A 160 -6.92 3.03 3.60
C VAL A 160 -6.63 3.76 4.89
N LEU A 161 -7.45 3.54 5.91
CA LEU A 161 -7.24 4.09 7.24
C LEU A 161 -6.38 3.11 8.05
N VAL A 162 -5.43 3.65 8.81
CA VAL A 162 -4.61 2.88 9.75
C VAL A 162 -5.23 3.04 11.14
N VAL A 163 -5.50 1.92 11.79
CA VAL A 163 -6.15 1.89 13.10
C VAL A 163 -5.39 1.02 14.09
N ASP A 164 -5.53 1.32 15.39
CA ASP A 164 -5.08 0.45 16.47
C ASP A 164 -6.06 -0.73 16.69
N LYS A 165 -5.80 -1.52 17.75
CA LYS A 165 -6.62 -2.68 18.12
C LYS A 165 -8.01 -2.27 18.61
N GLU A 166 -8.13 -1.11 19.17
CA GLU A 166 -9.36 -0.48 19.68
C GLU A 166 -10.12 0.28 18.59
N ARG A 167 -9.58 0.29 17.34
CA ARG A 167 -10.13 0.97 16.15
C ARG A 167 -10.05 2.50 16.20
N HIS A 168 -9.15 3.07 17.00
CA HIS A 168 -8.84 4.49 16.92
C HIS A 168 -8.02 4.78 15.65
N LEU A 169 -8.26 5.91 15.03
CA LEU A 169 -7.54 6.36 13.84
C LEU A 169 -6.11 6.75 14.21
N LEU A 170 -5.13 6.11 13.57
CA LEU A 170 -3.70 6.43 13.71
C LEU A 170 -3.17 7.25 12.52
N GLY A 171 -3.72 7.02 11.33
CA GLY A 171 -3.27 7.70 10.12
C GLY A 171 -4.00 7.23 8.87
N VAL A 172 -3.54 7.74 7.73
CA VAL A 172 -4.05 7.40 6.40
C VAL A 172 -2.87 6.96 5.53
N VAL A 173 -3.02 5.87 4.80
CA VAL A 173 -2.10 5.50 3.73
C VAL A 173 -2.81 5.69 2.40
N ASP A 174 -2.27 6.53 1.54
CA ASP A 174 -2.76 6.75 0.19
C ASP A 174 -1.92 6.01 -0.85
N HIS A 175 -2.34 6.07 -2.12
CA HIS A 175 -1.64 5.44 -3.21
C HIS A 175 -0.21 5.99 -3.39
N TYR A 176 0.00 7.28 -3.14
CA TYR A 176 1.31 7.93 -3.30
C TYR A 176 2.29 7.48 -2.23
N SER A 177 1.83 7.34 -0.98
CA SER A 177 2.63 6.81 0.14
C SER A 177 3.12 5.38 -0.12
N CYS A 178 2.46 4.64 -1.02
CA CYS A 178 2.85 3.29 -1.41
C CYS A 178 3.86 3.22 -2.57
N MET A 179 4.23 4.35 -3.17
CA MET A 179 5.24 4.44 -4.24
C MET A 179 6.62 4.55 -3.61
N ILE A 180 7.26 3.40 -3.37
CA ILE A 180 8.58 3.30 -2.73
C ILE A 180 9.59 2.84 -3.76
#